data_41cdb80e83657adb6a62d1e004d1eabe
#
_entry.id   41cdb80e83657adb6a62d1e004d1eabe
#
_cell.length_a   1.000
_cell.length_b   1.000
_cell.length_c   1.000
_cell.angle_alpha   90.00
_cell.angle_beta   90.00
_cell.angle_gamma   90.00
#
_symmetry.space_group_name_H-M   'P 1'
#
loop_
_entity.id
_entity.type
_entity.pdbx_description
1 polymer ?
#
loop_
_entity_poly.entity_id
_entity_poly.type
_entity_poly.pdbx_seq_one_letter_code
_entity_poly.pdbx_strand_id
1 'polypeptide(L)'
;MNEIELIRTQLSVERQHATAVAWACVSALAAAPAAVMTSIEPFRAAGTEYLAWILARFEEREQVFHDLIRKRFAAADPHRQAVEAALGAPGSNREALAKLEAALAANPEANTTALRWGEFLKFFTGPWSTRRDELDRLMQLLPKVTDWRTVSAIDADSIVDERTRWARVKATMPPDTELSSNTLRV
;
A
#
# COMPACT_ATOMS: atom_id res chain seq x y z
N MET A 1 5.93 18.15 -18.24
CA MET A 1 5.11 17.20 -17.45
C MET A 1 3.90 17.97 -16.96
N ASN A 2 2.70 17.53 -17.26
CA ASN A 2 1.49 18.17 -16.78
C ASN A 2 1.18 17.74 -15.34
N GLU A 3 0.26 18.42 -14.67
CA GLU A 3 -0.03 18.18 -13.26
C GLU A 3 -0.61 16.77 -12.99
N ILE A 4 -1.44 16.25 -13.89
CA ILE A 4 -1.96 14.87 -13.78
C ILE A 4 -0.80 13.86 -13.82
N GLU A 5 0.20 14.09 -14.67
CA GLU A 5 1.39 13.24 -14.75
C GLU A 5 2.20 13.28 -13.45
N LEU A 6 2.33 14.46 -12.83
CA LEU A 6 2.98 14.60 -11.52
C LEU A 6 2.25 13.80 -10.44
N ILE A 7 0.93 13.93 -10.36
CA ILE A 7 0.09 13.17 -9.42
C ILE A 7 0.26 11.66 -9.65
N ARG A 8 0.16 11.21 -10.90
CA ARG A 8 0.35 9.79 -11.26
C ARG A 8 1.72 9.26 -10.86
N THR A 9 2.76 10.07 -11.09
CA THR A 9 4.12 9.72 -10.69
C THR A 9 4.22 9.54 -9.18
N GLN A 10 3.67 10.47 -8.39
CA GLN A 10 3.68 10.37 -6.93
C GLN A 10 2.89 9.16 -6.43
N LEU A 11 1.69 8.89 -6.99
CA LEU A 11 0.92 7.69 -6.66
C LEU A 11 1.70 6.40 -6.96
N SER A 12 2.46 6.39 -8.05
CA SER A 12 3.32 5.25 -8.40
C SER A 12 4.47 5.08 -7.40
N VAL A 13 5.12 6.19 -6.98
CA VAL A 13 6.18 6.17 -5.96
C VAL A 13 5.65 5.62 -4.63
N GLU A 14 4.53 6.11 -4.13
CA GLU A 14 3.92 5.62 -2.89
C GLU A 14 3.63 4.11 -2.94
N ARG A 15 3.15 3.60 -4.07
CA ARG A 15 2.91 2.16 -4.27
C ARG A 15 4.20 1.34 -4.29
N GLN A 16 5.22 1.83 -4.99
CA GLN A 16 6.52 1.17 -5.04
C GLN A 16 7.15 1.10 -3.65
N HIS A 17 7.09 2.18 -2.88
CA HIS A 17 7.59 2.21 -1.51
C HIS A 17 6.81 1.24 -0.60
N ALA A 18 5.47 1.23 -0.67
CA ALA A 18 4.66 0.30 0.12
C ALA A 18 5.01 -1.17 -0.18
N THR A 19 5.17 -1.50 -1.45
CA THR A 19 5.56 -2.85 -1.87
C THR A 19 6.98 -3.19 -1.42
N ALA A 20 7.92 -2.26 -1.56
CA ALA A 20 9.31 -2.46 -1.12
C ALA A 20 9.39 -2.69 0.40
N VAL A 21 8.61 -1.94 1.21
CA VAL A 21 8.53 -2.14 2.67
C VAL A 21 7.98 -3.52 3.00
N ALA A 22 6.87 -3.92 2.37
CA ALA A 22 6.27 -5.24 2.63
C ALA A 22 7.24 -6.38 2.31
N TRP A 23 7.93 -6.32 1.17
CA TRP A 23 8.96 -7.29 0.77
C TRP A 23 10.15 -7.30 1.72
N ALA A 24 10.68 -6.14 2.10
CA ALA A 24 11.81 -6.03 2.99
C ALA A 24 11.49 -6.58 4.38
N CYS A 25 10.28 -6.35 4.90
CA CYS A 25 9.83 -6.96 6.15
C CYS A 25 9.82 -8.49 6.07
N VAL A 26 9.29 -9.07 4.98
CA VAL A 26 9.31 -10.53 4.78
C VAL A 26 10.73 -11.07 4.69
N SER A 27 11.59 -10.41 3.90
CA SER A 27 12.98 -10.84 3.68
C SER A 27 13.81 -10.78 4.95
N ALA A 28 13.71 -9.70 5.73
CA ALA A 28 14.40 -9.55 7.01
C ALA A 28 13.99 -10.64 8.01
N LEU A 29 12.69 -10.96 8.07
CA LEU A 29 12.17 -12.01 8.96
C LEU A 29 12.58 -13.41 8.51
N ALA A 30 12.60 -13.67 7.20
CA ALA A 30 12.99 -14.97 6.66
C ALA A 30 14.50 -15.26 6.85
N ALA A 31 15.33 -14.21 6.84
CA ALA A 31 16.78 -14.32 7.00
C ALA A 31 17.24 -14.32 8.46
N ALA A 32 16.39 -13.87 9.41
CA ALA A 32 16.80 -13.67 10.79
C ALA A 32 16.76 -15.00 11.60
N PRO A 33 17.89 -15.46 12.16
CA PRO A 33 17.86 -16.46 13.22
C PRO A 33 17.05 -15.97 14.41
N ALA A 34 16.43 -16.90 15.17
CA ALA A 34 15.60 -16.53 16.34
C ALA A 34 16.32 -15.58 17.33
N ALA A 35 17.65 -15.71 17.47
CA ALA A 35 18.48 -14.86 18.31
C ALA A 35 18.58 -13.39 17.86
N VAL A 36 18.23 -13.08 16.61
CA VAL A 36 18.38 -11.75 15.98
C VAL A 36 17.03 -11.00 15.91
N MET A 37 15.94 -11.64 16.30
CA MET A 37 14.58 -11.04 16.22
C MET A 37 14.47 -9.69 16.93
N THR A 38 15.16 -9.52 18.06
CA THR A 38 15.18 -8.24 18.80
C THR A 38 15.84 -7.11 18.00
N SER A 39 16.84 -7.43 17.18
CA SER A 39 17.56 -6.41 16.39
C SER A 39 16.79 -5.91 15.17
N ILE A 40 15.82 -6.68 14.65
CA ILE A 40 14.98 -6.29 13.53
C ILE A 40 13.65 -5.65 13.96
N GLU A 41 13.35 -5.66 15.25
CA GLU A 41 12.10 -5.11 15.79
C GLU A 41 11.89 -3.62 15.45
N PRO A 42 12.90 -2.73 15.56
CA PRO A 42 12.73 -1.33 15.16
C PRO A 42 12.35 -1.16 13.67
N PHE A 43 12.93 -2.01 12.80
CA PHE A 43 12.61 -2.02 11.37
C PHE A 43 11.18 -2.53 11.12
N ARG A 44 10.81 -3.65 11.75
CA ARG A 44 9.46 -4.22 11.67
C ARG A 44 8.41 -3.19 12.12
N ALA A 45 8.64 -2.54 13.25
CA ALA A 45 7.74 -1.52 13.78
C ALA A 45 7.59 -0.33 12.82
N ALA A 46 8.70 0.20 12.29
CA ALA A 46 8.69 1.29 11.33
C ALA A 46 8.00 0.89 10.01
N GLY A 47 8.25 -0.33 9.53
CA GLY A 47 7.61 -0.87 8.32
C GLY A 47 6.10 -1.04 8.49
N THR A 48 5.66 -1.59 9.63
CA THR A 48 4.23 -1.75 9.94
C THR A 48 3.53 -0.39 10.06
N GLU A 49 4.14 0.57 10.75
CA GLU A 49 3.61 1.94 10.86
C GLU A 49 3.48 2.62 9.48
N TYR A 50 4.50 2.46 8.63
CA TYR A 50 4.46 2.97 7.25
C TYR A 50 3.32 2.33 6.45
N LEU A 51 3.19 0.99 6.49
CA LEU A 51 2.14 0.27 5.78
C LEU A 51 0.74 0.66 6.29
N ALA A 52 0.54 0.77 7.59
CA ALA A 52 -0.73 1.20 8.15
C ALA A 52 -1.15 2.58 7.66
N TRP A 53 -0.21 3.52 7.64
CA TRP A 53 -0.44 4.87 7.16
C TRP A 53 -0.76 4.91 5.66
N ILE A 54 0.05 4.26 4.82
CA ILE A 54 -0.14 4.33 3.36
C ILE A 54 -1.40 3.58 2.91
N LEU A 55 -1.72 2.45 3.55
CA LEU A 55 -2.93 1.69 3.24
C LEU A 55 -4.21 2.46 3.61
N ALA A 56 -4.20 3.19 4.73
CA ALA A 56 -5.31 4.08 5.08
C ALA A 56 -5.54 5.14 4.00
N ARG A 57 -4.48 5.77 3.50
CA ARG A 57 -4.57 6.75 2.40
C ARG A 57 -5.11 6.14 1.11
N PHE A 58 -4.71 4.91 0.78
CA PHE A 58 -5.24 4.24 -0.40
C PHE A 58 -6.75 3.99 -0.28
N GLU A 59 -7.24 3.56 0.87
CA GLU A 59 -8.68 3.36 1.10
C GLU A 59 -9.46 4.67 1.06
N GLU A 60 -8.96 5.74 1.66
CA GLU A 60 -9.57 7.07 1.59
C GLU A 60 -9.70 7.55 0.13
N ARG A 61 -8.65 7.37 -0.68
CA ARG A 61 -8.66 7.71 -2.11
C ARG A 61 -9.68 6.88 -2.90
N GLU A 62 -9.76 5.60 -2.62
CA GLU A 62 -10.75 4.71 -3.24
C GLU A 62 -12.17 5.16 -2.92
N GLN A 63 -12.43 5.54 -1.67
CA GLN A 63 -13.74 6.05 -1.25
C GLN A 63 -14.08 7.38 -1.93
N VAL A 64 -13.13 8.33 -1.97
CA VAL A 64 -13.33 9.62 -2.65
C VAL A 64 -13.59 9.42 -4.15
N PHE A 65 -12.84 8.52 -4.78
CA PHE A 65 -13.03 8.17 -6.19
C PHE A 65 -14.42 7.56 -6.43
N HIS A 66 -14.84 6.62 -5.61
CA HIS A 66 -16.16 6.01 -5.67
C HIS A 66 -17.28 7.06 -5.57
N ASP A 67 -17.18 7.95 -4.58
CA ASP A 67 -18.19 9.00 -4.38
C ASP A 67 -18.24 9.97 -5.56
N LEU A 68 -17.10 10.29 -6.16
CA LEU A 68 -17.02 11.14 -7.35
C LEU A 68 -17.69 10.47 -8.56
N ILE A 69 -17.42 9.17 -8.77
CA ILE A 69 -18.03 8.39 -9.86
C ILE A 69 -19.55 8.28 -9.66
N ARG A 70 -20.01 8.02 -8.45
CA ARG A 70 -21.45 7.95 -8.13
C ARG A 70 -22.19 9.26 -8.36
N LYS A 71 -21.52 10.38 -8.12
CA LYS A 71 -22.09 11.71 -8.40
C LYS A 71 -22.12 12.05 -9.89
N ARG A 72 -21.21 11.49 -10.67
CA ARG A 72 -21.03 11.83 -12.09
C ARG A 72 -21.82 10.93 -13.03
N PHE A 73 -21.98 9.67 -12.71
CA PHE A 73 -22.57 8.66 -13.57
C PHE A 73 -23.85 8.07 -12.96
N ALA A 74 -24.84 7.80 -13.82
CA ALA A 74 -26.07 7.09 -13.41
C ALA A 74 -25.75 5.65 -12.94
N ALA A 75 -26.65 5.05 -12.15
CA ALA A 75 -26.43 3.70 -11.62
C ALA A 75 -26.26 2.63 -12.69
N ALA A 76 -26.91 2.79 -13.84
CA ALA A 76 -26.80 1.87 -14.99
C ALA A 76 -25.59 2.14 -15.90
N ASP A 77 -24.78 3.17 -15.60
CA ASP A 77 -23.61 3.50 -16.42
C ASP A 77 -22.52 2.42 -16.26
N PRO A 78 -21.97 1.88 -17.35
CA PRO A 78 -20.95 0.84 -17.30
C PRO A 78 -19.68 1.25 -16.51
N HIS A 79 -19.29 2.54 -16.55
CA HIS A 79 -18.12 3.02 -15.81
C HIS A 79 -18.36 2.97 -14.31
N ARG A 80 -19.56 3.40 -13.86
CA ARG A 80 -19.94 3.29 -12.45
C ARG A 80 -20.01 1.84 -11.98
N GLN A 81 -20.61 0.96 -12.77
CA GLN A 81 -20.67 -0.47 -12.45
C GLN A 81 -19.28 -1.10 -12.36
N ALA A 82 -18.35 -0.73 -13.25
CA ALA A 82 -16.98 -1.21 -13.22
C ALA A 82 -16.24 -0.77 -11.93
N VAL A 83 -16.40 0.50 -11.51
CA VAL A 83 -15.81 0.98 -10.25
C VAL A 83 -16.43 0.28 -9.04
N GLU A 84 -17.76 0.13 -9.00
CA GLU A 84 -18.46 -0.57 -7.90
C GLU A 84 -18.03 -2.05 -7.82
N ALA A 85 -17.83 -2.71 -8.95
CA ALA A 85 -17.33 -4.08 -9.00
C ALA A 85 -15.89 -4.19 -8.51
N ALA A 86 -15.00 -3.27 -8.91
CA ALA A 86 -13.60 -3.25 -8.47
C ALA A 86 -13.49 -2.99 -6.96
N LEU A 87 -14.34 -2.13 -6.40
CA LEU A 87 -14.36 -1.81 -4.97
C LEU A 87 -15.11 -2.84 -4.13
N GLY A 88 -16.03 -3.60 -4.72
CA GLY A 88 -16.83 -4.61 -4.04
C GLY A 88 -16.10 -5.91 -3.72
N ALA A 89 -14.82 -6.07 -4.14
CA ALA A 89 -14.02 -7.24 -3.79
C ALA A 89 -13.80 -7.32 -2.27
N PRO A 90 -13.96 -8.49 -1.64
CA PRO A 90 -13.87 -8.64 -0.20
C PRO A 90 -12.47 -8.40 0.35
N GLY A 91 -12.41 -7.75 1.49
CA GLY A 91 -11.20 -7.50 2.27
C GLY A 91 -10.54 -6.15 1.95
N SER A 92 -10.41 -5.32 2.97
CA SER A 92 -9.60 -4.11 2.88
C SER A 92 -8.15 -4.42 3.25
N ASN A 93 -7.23 -3.60 2.76
CA ASN A 93 -5.81 -3.72 3.10
C ASN A 93 -5.56 -3.48 4.59
N ARG A 94 -6.34 -2.58 5.21
CA ARG A 94 -6.28 -2.32 6.65
C ARG A 94 -6.71 -3.54 7.46
N GLU A 95 -7.77 -4.23 7.04
CA GLU A 95 -8.19 -5.48 7.68
C GLU A 95 -7.13 -6.56 7.55
N ALA A 96 -6.48 -6.68 6.39
CA ALA A 96 -5.39 -7.63 6.18
C ALA A 96 -4.19 -7.32 7.08
N LEU A 97 -3.82 -6.03 7.21
CA LEU A 97 -2.75 -5.60 8.10
C LEU A 97 -3.12 -5.80 9.58
N ALA A 98 -4.35 -5.45 9.98
CA ALA A 98 -4.82 -5.66 11.36
C ALA A 98 -4.85 -7.15 11.75
N LYS A 99 -5.23 -8.04 10.83
CA LYS A 99 -5.15 -9.50 11.03
C LYS A 99 -3.70 -9.96 11.19
N LEU A 100 -2.78 -9.42 10.39
CA LEU A 100 -1.36 -9.69 10.54
C LEU A 100 -0.87 -9.26 11.93
N GLU A 101 -1.12 -8.01 12.34
CA GLU A 101 -0.70 -7.49 13.65
C GLU A 101 -1.27 -8.32 14.82
N ALA A 102 -2.56 -8.65 14.77
CA ALA A 102 -3.21 -9.49 15.78
C ALA A 102 -2.58 -10.89 15.86
N ALA A 103 -2.28 -11.50 14.71
CA ALA A 103 -1.63 -12.82 14.66
C ALA A 103 -0.20 -12.78 15.22
N LEU A 104 0.54 -11.70 14.96
CA LEU A 104 1.89 -11.49 15.50
C LEU A 104 1.87 -11.28 17.01
N ALA A 105 0.90 -10.52 17.53
CA ALA A 105 0.74 -10.32 18.96
C ALA A 105 0.37 -11.61 19.71
N ALA A 106 -0.44 -12.47 19.08
CA ALA A 106 -0.85 -13.75 19.68
C ALA A 106 0.26 -14.81 19.68
N ASN A 107 1.14 -14.81 18.67
CA ASN A 107 2.22 -15.77 18.55
C ASN A 107 3.46 -15.14 17.87
N PRO A 108 4.37 -14.55 18.67
CA PRO A 108 5.54 -13.83 18.17
C PRO A 108 6.71 -14.74 17.73
N GLU A 109 6.53 -16.04 17.67
CA GLU A 109 7.60 -16.95 17.22
C GLU A 109 8.05 -16.60 15.80
N ALA A 110 9.38 -16.65 15.57
CA ALA A 110 10.00 -16.22 14.31
C ALA A 110 9.40 -16.88 13.06
N ASN A 111 9.19 -18.20 13.10
CA ASN A 111 8.63 -18.94 11.96
C ASN A 111 7.17 -18.54 11.67
N THR A 112 6.36 -18.34 12.70
CA THR A 112 4.98 -17.89 12.57
C THR A 112 4.94 -16.47 12.03
N THR A 113 5.81 -15.61 12.52
CA THR A 113 5.95 -14.21 12.05
C THR A 113 6.27 -14.14 10.57
N ALA A 114 7.28 -14.90 10.10
CA ALA A 114 7.65 -14.95 8.69
C ALA A 114 6.51 -15.48 7.80
N LEU A 115 5.80 -16.52 8.25
CA LEU A 115 4.66 -17.09 7.55
C LEU A 115 3.53 -16.06 7.39
N ARG A 116 3.16 -15.35 8.46
CA ARG A 116 2.08 -14.35 8.45
C ARG A 116 2.40 -13.14 7.59
N TRP A 117 3.63 -12.68 7.62
CA TRP A 117 4.09 -11.64 6.69
C TRP A 117 4.05 -12.12 5.23
N GLY A 118 4.41 -13.37 4.98
CA GLY A 118 4.31 -13.99 3.64
C GLY A 118 2.86 -14.05 3.13
N GLU A 119 1.91 -14.40 3.99
CA GLU A 119 0.47 -14.38 3.66
C GLU A 119 -0.04 -12.97 3.35
N PHE A 120 0.35 -11.99 4.16
CA PHE A 120 0.03 -10.58 3.90
C PHE A 120 0.61 -10.11 2.56
N LEU A 121 1.88 -10.43 2.28
CA LEU A 121 2.53 -10.06 1.04
C LEU A 121 1.84 -10.68 -0.19
N LYS A 122 1.45 -11.95 -0.14
CA LYS A 122 0.68 -12.59 -1.21
C LYS A 122 -0.65 -11.87 -1.49
N PHE A 123 -1.35 -11.48 -0.44
CA PHE A 123 -2.57 -10.69 -0.58
C PHE A 123 -2.27 -9.33 -1.22
N PHE A 124 -1.25 -8.63 -0.73
CA PHE A 124 -0.86 -7.30 -1.15
C PHE A 124 -0.36 -7.24 -2.60
N THR A 125 0.39 -8.25 -3.06
CA THR A 125 0.94 -8.29 -4.42
C THR A 125 0.00 -8.98 -5.43
N GLY A 126 -0.99 -9.72 -4.99
CA GLY A 126 -1.97 -10.43 -5.82
C GLY A 126 -3.31 -9.67 -5.92
N PRO A 127 -4.33 -10.04 -5.14
CA PRO A 127 -5.67 -9.49 -5.29
C PRO A 127 -5.73 -7.96 -5.20
N TRP A 128 -4.97 -7.37 -4.28
CA TRP A 128 -4.94 -5.93 -4.11
C TRP A 128 -4.29 -5.22 -5.30
N SER A 129 -3.18 -5.73 -5.82
CA SER A 129 -2.52 -5.15 -6.99
C SER A 129 -3.45 -5.13 -8.19
N THR A 130 -4.13 -6.26 -8.47
CA THR A 130 -5.10 -6.36 -9.56
C THR A 130 -6.23 -5.33 -9.42
N ARG A 131 -6.78 -5.19 -8.22
CA ARG A 131 -7.81 -4.17 -7.93
C ARG A 131 -7.29 -2.76 -8.18
N ARG A 132 -6.06 -2.47 -7.76
CA ARG A 132 -5.41 -1.17 -7.94
C ARG A 132 -5.20 -0.83 -9.40
N ASP A 133 -4.72 -1.77 -10.20
CA ASP A 133 -4.50 -1.57 -11.62
C ASP A 133 -5.81 -1.25 -12.35
N GLU A 134 -6.90 -1.92 -11.98
CA GLU A 134 -8.22 -1.62 -12.51
C GLU A 134 -8.72 -0.22 -12.10
N LEU A 135 -8.56 0.16 -10.82
CA LEU A 135 -8.94 1.49 -10.36
C LEU A 135 -8.11 2.59 -11.05
N ASP A 136 -6.80 2.38 -11.25
CA ASP A 136 -5.96 3.32 -11.98
C ASP A 136 -6.40 3.48 -13.44
N ARG A 137 -6.81 2.38 -14.07
CA ARG A 137 -7.38 2.42 -15.42
C ARG A 137 -8.68 3.24 -15.43
N LEU A 138 -9.55 3.04 -14.44
CA LEU A 138 -10.82 3.74 -14.32
C LEU A 138 -10.64 5.22 -13.94
N MET A 139 -9.61 5.58 -13.19
CA MET A 139 -9.27 6.99 -12.91
C MET A 139 -8.98 7.80 -14.17
N GLN A 140 -8.57 7.17 -15.28
CA GLN A 140 -8.38 7.85 -16.56
C GLN A 140 -9.70 8.42 -17.14
N LEU A 141 -10.85 7.99 -16.62
CA LEU A 141 -12.16 8.58 -16.93
C LEU A 141 -12.36 9.98 -16.33
N LEU A 142 -11.45 10.41 -15.46
CA LEU A 142 -11.50 11.74 -14.85
C LEU A 142 -10.73 12.75 -15.71
N PRO A 143 -11.43 13.63 -16.50
CA PRO A 143 -10.75 14.51 -17.44
C PRO A 143 -10.15 15.76 -16.78
N LYS A 144 -10.58 16.09 -15.55
CA LYS A 144 -10.20 17.34 -14.89
C LYS A 144 -9.07 17.15 -13.88
N VAL A 145 -8.10 18.06 -13.90
CA VAL A 145 -7.03 18.13 -12.90
C VAL A 145 -7.58 18.24 -11.47
N THR A 146 -8.68 18.99 -11.28
CA THR A 146 -9.35 19.13 -9.99
C THR A 146 -9.86 17.80 -9.44
N ASP A 147 -10.34 16.89 -10.29
CA ASP A 147 -10.77 15.57 -9.88
C ASP A 147 -9.57 14.73 -9.38
N TRP A 148 -8.46 14.81 -10.11
CA TRP A 148 -7.21 14.13 -9.74
C TRP A 148 -6.66 14.63 -8.41
N ARG A 149 -6.65 15.93 -8.18
CA ARG A 149 -6.27 16.54 -6.88
C ARG A 149 -7.15 16.02 -5.76
N THR A 150 -8.47 16.05 -5.96
CA THR A 150 -9.44 15.62 -4.96
C THR A 150 -9.28 14.13 -4.62
N VAL A 151 -9.15 13.26 -5.63
CA VAL A 151 -9.01 11.81 -5.41
C VAL A 151 -7.64 11.46 -4.83
N SER A 152 -6.56 12.07 -5.32
CA SER A 152 -5.21 11.71 -4.88
C SER A 152 -4.89 12.18 -3.47
N ALA A 153 -5.48 13.29 -3.03
CA ALA A 153 -5.13 13.99 -1.80
C ALA A 153 -3.59 14.19 -1.66
N ILE A 154 -2.94 14.48 -2.81
CA ILE A 154 -1.50 14.75 -2.86
C ILE A 154 -1.30 16.24 -2.79
N ASP A 155 -0.64 16.69 -1.72
CA ASP A 155 -0.19 18.05 -1.47
C ASP A 155 1.26 18.05 -0.94
N ALA A 156 1.80 19.22 -0.67
CA ALA A 156 3.16 19.36 -0.18
C ALA A 156 3.38 18.64 1.15
N ASP A 157 2.42 18.74 2.06
CA ASP A 157 2.51 18.16 3.40
C ASP A 157 2.47 16.63 3.35
N SER A 158 1.59 16.06 2.52
CA SER A 158 1.50 14.61 2.35
C SER A 158 2.77 14.01 1.72
N ILE A 159 3.43 14.75 0.82
CA ILE A 159 4.72 14.34 0.24
C ILE A 159 5.84 14.38 1.29
N VAL A 160 5.87 15.39 2.14
CA VAL A 160 6.84 15.51 3.23
C VAL A 160 6.63 14.40 4.27
N ASP A 161 5.38 14.13 4.65
CA ASP A 161 5.04 13.06 5.59
C ASP A 161 5.44 11.68 5.06
N GLU A 162 5.14 11.40 3.78
CA GLU A 162 5.56 10.16 3.13
C GLU A 162 7.09 9.99 3.16
N ARG A 163 7.83 11.01 2.75
CA ARG A 163 9.30 10.99 2.73
C ARG A 163 9.88 10.79 4.13
N THR A 164 9.29 11.40 5.14
CA THR A 164 9.73 11.28 6.53
C THR A 164 9.57 9.85 7.03
N ARG A 165 8.40 9.23 6.78
CA ARG A 165 8.11 7.85 7.16
C ARG A 165 9.00 6.86 6.39
N TRP A 166 9.18 7.07 5.10
CA TRP A 166 10.08 6.29 4.27
C TRP A 166 11.54 6.38 4.75
N ALA A 167 12.01 7.57 5.12
CA ALA A 167 13.34 7.76 5.67
C ALA A 167 13.52 7.01 7.01
N ARG A 168 12.48 6.97 7.86
CA ARG A 168 12.49 6.21 9.12
C ARG A 168 12.60 4.70 8.87
N VAL A 169 11.87 4.15 7.90
CA VAL A 169 12.01 2.74 7.52
C VAL A 169 13.46 2.46 7.09
N LYS A 170 14.03 3.29 6.22
CA LYS A 170 15.43 3.13 5.78
C LYS A 170 16.44 3.21 6.92
N ALA A 171 16.25 4.12 7.85
CA ALA A 171 17.17 4.31 8.98
C ALA A 171 17.17 3.13 9.97
N THR A 172 16.10 2.34 10.01
CA THR A 172 15.96 1.17 10.89
C THR A 172 16.25 -0.15 10.18
N MET A 173 16.54 -0.11 8.89
CA MET A 173 16.73 -1.29 8.05
C MET A 173 17.98 -2.08 8.47
N PRO A 174 17.89 -3.42 8.60
CA PRO A 174 19.05 -4.26 8.83
C PRO A 174 20.08 -4.17 7.70
N PRO A 175 21.38 -4.33 7.98
CA PRO A 175 22.47 -4.13 7.00
C PRO A 175 22.35 -4.97 5.73
N ASP A 176 21.82 -6.18 5.83
CA ASP A 176 21.70 -7.14 4.73
C ASP A 176 20.32 -7.15 4.06
N THR A 177 19.50 -6.12 4.34
CA THR A 177 18.15 -5.99 3.79
C THR A 177 18.15 -4.93 2.69
N GLU A 178 17.58 -5.23 1.52
CA GLU A 178 17.42 -4.29 0.43
C GLU A 178 15.97 -3.84 0.26
N LEU A 179 15.75 -2.54 0.12
CA LEU A 179 14.51 -1.96 -0.35
C LEU A 179 14.54 -1.92 -1.89
N SER A 180 14.42 -3.08 -2.52
CA SER A 180 14.43 -3.17 -3.98
C SER A 180 13.01 -3.05 -4.54
N SER A 181 12.76 -1.99 -5.30
CA SER A 181 11.58 -1.90 -6.16
C SER A 181 11.68 -2.78 -7.43
N ASN A 182 12.85 -3.35 -7.69
CA ASN A 182 13.13 -4.11 -8.92
C ASN A 182 12.62 -5.57 -8.89
N THR A 183 12.14 -6.06 -7.76
CA THR A 183 11.62 -7.44 -7.64
C THR A 183 10.18 -7.59 -8.19
N LEU A 184 9.61 -6.56 -8.76
CA LEU A 184 8.23 -6.56 -9.31
C LEU A 184 8.14 -6.97 -10.78
N ARG A 185 9.17 -7.60 -11.35
CA ARG A 185 9.07 -8.25 -12.65
C ARG A 185 9.04 -9.77 -12.45
N VAL A 186 7.88 -10.27 -12.08
CA VAL A 186 7.48 -11.66 -12.31
C VAL A 186 6.11 -11.63 -12.95
#